data_40ec82dd8643ece83b8314818992754a
#
_entry.id   40ec82dd8643ece83b8314818992754a
#
_cell.length_a   1.000
_cell.length_b   1.000
_cell.length_c   1.000
_cell.angle_alpha   90.00
_cell.angle_beta   90.00
_cell.angle_gamma   90.00
#
_symmetry.space_group_name_H-M   'P 1'
#
loop_
_entity.id
_entity.type
_entity.pdbx_description
1 polymer ?
#
loop_
_entity_poly.entity_id
_entity_poly.type
_entity_poly.pdbx_seq_one_letter_code
_entity_poly.pdbx_strand_id
1 'polypeptide(L)'
;GHIGGTLFSATYKDLNGDTRNRDYNYRYIFNIVGGYRPKEKWEISVRWSMFGGKPYTPIDEVLSSKLGFEVLFEDQNNEKKTPVYHSLFIRYDYRKNYAFGNLIGYMELWNAYKRKNIENYFWDSGLKEETYFNLIPVVGLEMEF
;
A
#
# COMPACT_ATOMS: atom_id res chain seq x y z
N GLY A 1 8.21 -15.57 12.88
CA GLY A 1 7.69 -14.28 12.49
C GLY A 1 8.64 -13.14 12.84
N HIS A 2 8.36 -11.96 12.32
CA HIS A 2 9.09 -10.76 12.70
C HIS A 2 8.18 -9.54 12.73
N ILE A 3 8.60 -8.52 13.50
CA ILE A 3 7.96 -7.21 13.58
C ILE A 3 9.03 -6.19 13.22
N GLY A 4 8.73 -5.29 12.31
CA GLY A 4 9.64 -4.23 11.89
C GLY A 4 8.94 -2.88 11.85
N GLY A 5 9.66 -1.83 12.25
CA GLY A 5 9.18 -0.46 12.18
C GLY A 5 10.29 0.48 11.74
N THR A 6 9.95 1.44 10.90
CA THR A 6 10.86 2.49 10.44
C THR A 6 10.19 3.85 10.62
N LEU A 7 10.95 4.79 11.19
CA LEU A 7 10.59 6.20 11.28
C LEU A 7 11.55 6.98 10.39
N PHE A 8 11.03 7.88 9.57
CA PHE A 8 11.86 8.71 8.70
C PHE A 8 11.18 10.04 8.36
N SER A 9 11.97 10.97 7.84
CA SER A 9 11.49 12.25 7.32
C SER A 9 12.18 12.52 5.99
N ALA A 10 11.38 12.79 4.95
CA ALA A 10 11.85 13.16 3.63
C ALA A 10 11.24 14.52 3.25
N THR A 11 12.05 15.55 3.36
CA THR A 11 11.65 16.94 3.06
C THR A 11 12.65 17.58 2.11
N TYR A 12 12.28 18.72 1.55
CA TYR A 12 13.16 19.58 0.76
C TYR A 12 12.82 21.05 1.05
N LYS A 13 13.72 21.97 0.70
CA LYS A 13 13.43 23.40 0.69
C LYS A 13 13.05 23.80 -0.72
N ASP A 14 11.95 24.53 -0.85
CA ASP A 14 11.55 25.14 -2.11
C ASP A 14 12.36 26.41 -2.41
N LEU A 15 12.08 27.05 -3.53
CA LEU A 15 12.79 28.26 -3.97
C LEU A 15 12.57 29.46 -3.03
N ASN A 16 11.49 29.45 -2.25
CA ASN A 16 11.18 30.49 -1.27
C ASN A 16 11.83 30.20 0.09
N GLY A 17 12.48 29.03 0.25
CA GLY A 17 13.11 28.60 1.49
C GLY A 17 12.19 27.83 2.43
N ASP A 18 10.92 27.60 2.04
CA ASP A 18 9.96 26.83 2.82
C ASP A 18 10.27 25.34 2.79
N THR A 19 10.06 24.67 3.92
CA THR A 19 10.29 23.22 4.02
C THR A 19 9.02 22.48 3.60
N ARG A 20 9.12 21.68 2.51
CA ARG A 20 8.04 20.89 1.93
C ARG A 20 8.28 19.39 2.09
N ASN A 21 7.20 18.62 2.16
CA ASN A 21 7.32 17.16 2.14
C ASN A 21 7.64 16.66 0.72
N ARG A 22 8.46 15.61 0.61
CA ARG A 22 8.57 14.81 -0.62
C ARG A 22 7.37 13.86 -0.75
N ASP A 23 7.10 13.39 -1.97
CA ASP A 23 5.91 12.60 -2.33
C ASP A 23 5.72 11.34 -1.47
N TYR A 24 6.79 10.71 -1.02
CA TYR A 24 6.73 9.49 -0.23
C TYR A 24 7.12 9.70 1.24
N ASN A 25 6.96 10.91 1.79
CA ASN A 25 7.21 11.17 3.19
C ASN A 25 6.08 10.62 4.07
N TYR A 26 5.96 9.30 4.12
CA TYR A 26 4.99 8.61 4.98
C TYR A 26 5.26 8.79 6.47
N ARG A 27 6.46 9.17 6.85
CA ARG A 27 6.99 9.34 8.21
C ARG A 27 7.19 8.04 8.98
N TYR A 28 6.39 7.02 8.76
CA TYR A 28 6.56 5.72 9.39
C TYR A 28 6.06 4.60 8.48
N ILE A 29 6.71 3.45 8.63
CA ILE A 29 6.30 2.17 8.04
C ILE A 29 6.37 1.12 9.13
N PHE A 30 5.35 0.29 9.26
CA PHE A 30 5.28 -0.78 10.23
C PHE A 30 4.81 -2.07 9.55
N ASN A 31 5.48 -3.19 9.84
CA ASN A 31 5.17 -4.48 9.28
C ASN A 31 5.18 -5.56 10.37
N ILE A 32 4.20 -6.44 10.32
CA ILE A 32 4.15 -7.69 11.09
C ILE A 32 4.07 -8.83 10.07
N VAL A 33 4.97 -9.80 10.21
CA VAL A 33 4.97 -11.01 9.37
C VAL A 33 5.01 -12.21 10.31
N GLY A 34 4.13 -13.18 10.08
CA GLY A 34 4.09 -14.42 10.82
C GLY A 34 3.69 -15.59 9.94
N GLY A 35 4.21 -16.77 10.27
CA GLY A 35 3.86 -18.02 9.63
C GLY A 35 3.64 -19.12 10.66
N TYR A 36 2.72 -20.01 10.37
CA TYR A 36 2.41 -21.16 11.20
C TYR A 36 2.36 -22.43 10.34
N ARG A 37 3.29 -23.36 10.61
CA ARG A 37 3.41 -24.65 9.92
C ARG A 37 3.24 -25.80 10.93
N PRO A 38 2.00 -26.21 11.24
CA PRO A 38 1.74 -27.30 12.20
C PRO A 38 2.08 -28.68 11.64
N LYS A 39 2.17 -28.83 10.32
CA LYS A 39 2.52 -30.06 9.60
C LYS A 39 3.42 -29.74 8.41
N GLU A 40 4.23 -30.69 7.97
CA GLU A 40 5.14 -30.53 6.83
C GLU A 40 4.42 -30.15 5.52
N LYS A 41 3.15 -30.54 5.39
CA LYS A 41 2.39 -30.41 4.15
C LYS A 41 1.72 -29.06 3.96
N TRP A 42 1.50 -28.27 5.00
CA TRP A 42 0.81 -27.02 4.86
C TRP A 42 1.29 -25.92 5.82
N GLU A 43 1.19 -24.71 5.36
CA GLU A 43 1.58 -23.52 6.09
C GLU A 43 0.55 -22.42 5.86
N ILE A 44 0.30 -21.61 6.89
CA ILE A 44 -0.43 -20.35 6.79
C ILE A 44 0.53 -19.24 7.15
N SER A 45 0.62 -18.23 6.28
CA SER A 45 1.42 -17.04 6.49
C SER A 45 0.53 -15.80 6.47
N VAL A 46 0.87 -14.84 7.31
CA VAL A 46 0.19 -13.54 7.36
C VAL A 46 1.22 -12.42 7.30
N ARG A 47 0.89 -11.35 6.59
CA ARG A 47 1.63 -10.09 6.61
C ARG A 47 0.64 -8.96 6.80
N TRP A 48 0.83 -8.18 7.83
CA TRP A 48 0.12 -6.93 8.01
C TRP A 48 1.10 -5.76 7.85
N SER A 49 0.72 -4.79 7.01
CA SER A 49 1.54 -3.62 6.71
C SER A 49 0.74 -2.36 6.98
N MET A 50 1.38 -1.36 7.57
CA MET A 50 0.83 -0.04 7.81
C MET A 50 1.88 1.02 7.49
N PHE A 51 1.47 2.11 6.85
CA PHE A 51 2.30 3.30 6.67
C PHE A 51 1.47 4.57 6.73
N GLY A 52 2.13 5.68 7.04
CA GLY A 52 1.50 6.98 7.14
C GLY A 52 0.88 7.44 5.83
N GLY A 53 0.04 8.45 5.87
CA GLY A 53 -0.56 9.02 4.68
C GLY A 53 0.47 9.59 3.71
N LYS A 54 0.27 9.36 2.41
CA LYS A 54 1.07 9.94 1.33
C LYS A 54 0.81 11.45 1.27
N PRO A 55 1.84 12.29 1.25
CA PRO A 55 1.66 13.71 0.99
C PRO A 55 1.08 13.95 -0.41
N TYR A 56 0.21 14.93 -0.52
CA TYR A 56 -0.33 15.39 -1.80
C TYR A 56 -0.62 16.87 -1.78
N THR A 57 -0.60 17.49 -2.95
CA THR A 57 -1.00 18.88 -3.17
C THR A 57 -2.52 18.94 -3.31
N PRO A 58 -3.24 19.72 -2.50
CA PRO A 58 -4.69 19.81 -2.61
C PRO A 58 -5.12 20.42 -3.93
N ILE A 59 -6.30 20.00 -4.41
CA ILE A 59 -6.90 20.46 -5.65
C ILE A 59 -7.79 21.67 -5.34
N ASP A 60 -7.69 22.72 -6.15
CA ASP A 60 -8.64 23.83 -6.16
C ASP A 60 -9.91 23.40 -6.92
N GLU A 61 -10.89 22.88 -6.20
CA GLU A 61 -12.13 22.37 -6.77
C GLU A 61 -12.96 23.48 -7.48
N VAL A 62 -12.87 24.71 -6.97
CA VAL A 62 -13.62 25.83 -7.55
C VAL A 62 -13.02 26.23 -8.90
N LEU A 63 -11.70 26.37 -8.96
CA LEU A 63 -11.02 26.74 -10.20
C LEU A 63 -11.03 25.57 -11.21
N SER A 64 -10.84 24.35 -10.76
CA SER A 64 -10.94 23.14 -11.58
C SER A 64 -12.32 23.00 -12.22
N SER A 65 -13.39 23.28 -11.47
CA SER A 65 -14.76 23.25 -11.99
C SER A 65 -15.02 24.33 -13.07
N LYS A 66 -14.42 25.51 -12.90
CA LYS A 66 -14.56 26.60 -13.87
C LYS A 66 -13.79 26.35 -15.17
N LEU A 67 -12.61 25.76 -15.07
CA LEU A 67 -11.70 25.55 -16.21
C LEU A 67 -11.91 24.20 -16.90
N GLY A 68 -12.56 23.23 -16.22
CA GLY A 68 -12.80 21.91 -16.77
C GLY A 68 -11.60 20.96 -16.73
N PHE A 69 -10.54 21.31 -16.01
CA PHE A 69 -9.35 20.47 -15.79
C PHE A 69 -8.81 20.66 -14.37
N GLU A 70 -7.94 19.73 -13.93
CA GLU A 70 -7.32 19.77 -12.60
C GLU A 70 -6.44 21.00 -12.40
N VAL A 71 -6.67 21.72 -11.31
CA VAL A 71 -5.85 22.83 -10.85
C VAL A 71 -5.45 22.57 -9.40
N LEU A 72 -4.17 22.67 -9.12
CA LEU A 72 -3.61 22.45 -7.79
C LEU A 72 -3.34 23.79 -7.09
N PHE A 73 -3.40 23.80 -5.76
CA PHE A 73 -2.87 24.91 -4.95
C PHE A 73 -1.34 24.84 -4.91
N GLU A 74 -0.65 25.55 -5.80
CA GLU A 74 0.82 25.52 -5.94
C GLU A 74 1.56 25.95 -4.68
N ASP A 75 0.97 26.83 -3.88
CA ASP A 75 1.49 27.30 -2.59
C ASP A 75 1.40 26.24 -1.49
N GLN A 76 0.58 25.20 -1.67
CA GLN A 76 0.34 24.10 -0.71
C GLN A 76 0.94 22.77 -1.18
N ASN A 77 2.08 22.83 -1.87
CA ASN A 77 2.70 21.62 -2.42
C ASN A 77 3.02 20.59 -1.32
N ASN A 78 2.41 19.39 -1.44
CA ASN A 78 2.54 18.25 -0.49
C ASN A 78 2.21 18.59 0.98
N GLU A 79 1.32 19.55 1.23
CA GLU A 79 0.92 19.92 2.59
C GLU A 79 -0.07 18.94 3.21
N LYS A 80 -1.01 18.42 2.39
CA LYS A 80 -2.02 17.46 2.89
C LYS A 80 -1.51 16.03 2.79
N LYS A 81 -2.18 15.14 3.51
CA LYS A 81 -1.87 13.70 3.52
C LYS A 81 -3.12 12.88 3.29
N THR A 82 -2.98 11.81 2.53
CA THR A 82 -4.01 10.78 2.42
C THR A 82 -4.21 10.07 3.77
N PRO A 83 -5.34 9.37 3.97
CA PRO A 83 -5.51 8.52 5.14
C PRO A 83 -4.41 7.46 5.27
N VAL A 84 -4.15 7.03 6.50
CA VAL A 84 -3.18 5.97 6.80
C VAL A 84 -3.52 4.72 6.01
N TYR A 85 -2.54 4.19 5.29
CA TYR A 85 -2.63 2.89 4.62
C TYR A 85 -2.46 1.76 5.63
N HIS A 86 -3.29 0.73 5.56
CA HIS A 86 -2.97 -0.57 6.14
C HIS A 86 -3.68 -1.71 5.41
N SER A 87 -3.02 -2.86 5.35
CA SER A 87 -3.51 -4.01 4.61
C SER A 87 -3.05 -5.32 5.25
N LEU A 88 -3.91 -6.33 5.18
CA LEU A 88 -3.63 -7.70 5.61
C LEU A 88 -3.51 -8.60 4.38
N PHE A 89 -2.43 -9.36 4.33
CA PHE A 89 -2.16 -10.41 3.35
C PHE A 89 -2.19 -11.74 4.08
N ILE A 90 -2.90 -12.69 3.52
CA ILE A 90 -2.98 -14.07 4.04
C ILE A 90 -2.57 -14.99 2.91
N ARG A 91 -1.68 -15.94 3.20
CA ARG A 91 -1.26 -16.97 2.25
C ARG A 91 -1.42 -18.33 2.90
N TYR A 92 -1.97 -19.27 2.16
CA TYR A 92 -2.04 -20.68 2.48
C TYR A 92 -1.26 -21.47 1.43
N ASP A 93 -0.33 -22.31 1.89
CA ASP A 93 0.50 -23.19 1.07
C ASP A 93 0.18 -24.64 1.38
N TYR A 94 0.04 -25.45 0.33
CA TYR A 94 -0.03 -26.89 0.42
C TYR A 94 1.11 -27.54 -0.37
N ARG A 95 1.99 -28.27 0.33
CA ARG A 95 3.20 -28.88 -0.22
C ARG A 95 2.99 -30.39 -0.40
N LYS A 96 3.37 -30.89 -1.57
CA LYS A 96 3.44 -32.33 -1.87
C LYS A 96 4.84 -32.66 -2.38
N ASN A 97 5.50 -33.57 -1.66
CA ASN A 97 6.85 -34.00 -1.97
C ASN A 97 6.80 -35.20 -2.93
N TYR A 98 7.61 -35.14 -3.99
CA TYR A 98 7.82 -36.20 -4.96
C TYR A 98 9.32 -36.58 -5.01
N ALA A 99 9.67 -37.69 -5.63
CA ALA A 99 11.05 -38.14 -5.76
C ALA A 99 11.92 -37.19 -6.60
N PHE A 100 11.32 -36.38 -7.46
CA PHE A 100 11.97 -35.42 -8.36
C PHE A 100 11.89 -33.95 -7.90
N GLY A 101 11.22 -33.68 -6.78
CA GLY A 101 11.07 -32.32 -6.27
C GLY A 101 9.78 -32.12 -5.47
N ASN A 102 9.53 -30.88 -5.06
CA ASN A 102 8.36 -30.49 -4.28
C ASN A 102 7.40 -29.67 -5.13
N LEU A 103 6.14 -30.00 -5.09
CA LEU A 103 5.07 -29.17 -5.67
C LEU A 103 4.34 -28.44 -4.55
N ILE A 104 4.24 -27.12 -4.68
CA ILE A 104 3.53 -26.23 -3.74
C ILE A 104 2.37 -25.59 -4.47
N GLY A 105 1.14 -25.90 -4.05
CA GLY A 105 -0.03 -25.14 -4.44
C GLY A 105 -0.27 -24.05 -3.40
N TYR A 106 -0.53 -22.82 -3.82
CA TYR A 106 -0.81 -21.74 -2.90
C TYR A 106 -2.03 -20.92 -3.27
N MET A 107 -2.63 -20.32 -2.25
CA MET A 107 -3.69 -19.34 -2.38
C MET A 107 -3.37 -18.14 -1.49
N GLU A 108 -3.50 -16.94 -2.04
CA GLU A 108 -3.29 -15.69 -1.32
C GLU A 108 -4.55 -14.82 -1.36
N LEU A 109 -4.76 -14.07 -0.30
CA LEU A 109 -5.73 -12.98 -0.23
C LEU A 109 -4.97 -11.70 0.07
N TRP A 110 -4.93 -10.79 -0.90
CA TRP A 110 -4.37 -9.46 -0.73
C TRP A 110 -5.46 -8.51 -0.26
N ASN A 111 -5.14 -7.67 0.73
CA ASN A 111 -6.09 -6.80 1.39
C ASN A 111 -7.33 -7.58 1.92
N ALA A 112 -7.06 -8.62 2.71
CA ALA A 112 -8.03 -9.63 3.12
C ALA A 112 -9.29 -9.09 3.82
N TYR A 113 -9.21 -7.93 4.49
CA TYR A 113 -10.37 -7.26 5.08
C TYR A 113 -10.98 -6.16 4.19
N LYS A 114 -10.57 -6.08 2.91
CA LYS A 114 -11.19 -5.24 1.88
C LYS A 114 -11.20 -3.73 2.24
N ARG A 115 -10.15 -3.24 2.91
CA ARG A 115 -10.06 -1.82 3.24
C ARG A 115 -9.90 -0.98 1.97
N LYS A 116 -10.67 0.09 1.86
CA LYS A 116 -10.43 1.13 0.87
C LYS A 116 -9.24 1.99 1.32
N ASN A 117 -8.07 1.74 0.75
CA ASN A 117 -6.87 2.52 0.97
C ASN A 117 -6.75 3.56 -0.15
N ILE A 118 -6.74 4.83 0.21
CA ILE A 118 -6.64 5.94 -0.76
C ILE A 118 -5.16 6.15 -1.08
N GLU A 119 -4.82 6.17 -2.36
CA GLU A 119 -3.48 6.44 -2.86
C GLU A 119 -3.28 7.91 -3.19
N ASN A 120 -4.28 8.51 -3.83
CA ASN A 120 -4.24 9.90 -4.26
C ASN A 120 -5.66 10.46 -4.44
N TYR A 121 -5.73 11.75 -4.70
CA TYR A 121 -6.93 12.45 -5.16
C TYR A 121 -6.66 13.04 -6.53
N PHE A 122 -7.66 13.07 -7.40
CA PHE A 122 -7.59 13.67 -8.72
C PHE A 122 -8.93 14.31 -9.10
N TRP A 123 -8.89 15.18 -10.09
CA TRP A 123 -10.08 15.84 -10.61
C TRP A 123 -10.53 15.20 -11.92
N ASP A 124 -11.79 14.76 -11.97
CA ASP A 124 -12.46 14.35 -13.19
C ASP A 124 -13.94 14.66 -13.04
N SER A 125 -14.34 15.86 -13.51
CA SER A 125 -15.70 16.42 -13.33
C SER A 125 -16.17 16.46 -11.87
N GLY A 126 -15.24 16.51 -10.94
CA GLY A 126 -15.39 16.49 -9.49
C GLY A 126 -14.19 15.82 -8.83
N LEU A 127 -14.02 16.03 -7.52
CA LEU A 127 -12.95 15.39 -6.75
C LEU A 127 -13.19 13.88 -6.69
N LYS A 128 -12.21 13.09 -7.11
CA LYS A 128 -12.23 11.62 -7.06
C LYS A 128 -11.06 11.07 -6.27
N GLU A 129 -11.25 9.87 -5.75
CA GLU A 129 -10.24 9.13 -4.99
C GLU A 129 -9.63 8.02 -5.86
N GLU A 130 -8.32 8.07 -6.04
CA GLU A 130 -7.55 6.94 -6.55
C GLU A 130 -7.23 6.01 -5.38
N THR A 131 -7.47 4.72 -5.55
CA THR A 131 -7.29 3.75 -4.48
C THR A 131 -6.27 2.69 -4.86
N TYR A 132 -5.50 2.23 -3.87
CA TYR A 132 -4.76 0.99 -4.00
C TYR A 132 -5.70 -0.17 -4.32
N PHE A 133 -5.12 -1.33 -4.66
CA PHE A 133 -5.91 -2.52 -4.97
C PHE A 133 -6.89 -2.87 -3.84
N ASN A 134 -8.05 -3.39 -4.23
CA ASN A 134 -9.07 -3.93 -3.34
C ASN A 134 -8.69 -5.37 -2.90
N LEU A 135 -9.65 -6.18 -2.42
CA LEU A 135 -9.42 -7.60 -2.19
C LEU A 135 -9.04 -8.29 -3.51
N ILE A 136 -7.88 -8.93 -3.55
CA ILE A 136 -7.42 -9.72 -4.70
C ILE A 136 -7.13 -11.15 -4.23
N PRO A 137 -7.89 -12.16 -4.69
CA PRO A 137 -7.50 -13.55 -4.56
C PRO A 137 -6.45 -13.90 -5.62
N VAL A 138 -5.40 -14.59 -5.21
CA VAL A 138 -4.32 -15.09 -6.08
C VAL A 138 -4.18 -16.58 -5.83
N VAL A 139 -4.03 -17.36 -6.89
CA VAL A 139 -3.73 -18.80 -6.81
C VAL A 139 -2.55 -19.12 -7.70
N GLY A 140 -1.72 -20.07 -7.29
CA GLY A 140 -0.57 -20.45 -8.07
C GLY A 140 0.00 -21.81 -7.69
N LEU A 141 0.93 -22.25 -8.53
CA LEU A 141 1.72 -23.45 -8.34
C LEU A 141 3.20 -23.09 -8.44
N GLU A 142 3.98 -23.65 -7.54
CA GLU A 142 5.44 -23.48 -7.50
C GLU A 142 6.07 -24.89 -7.47
N MET A 143 7.15 -25.07 -8.21
CA MET A 143 7.88 -26.34 -8.25
C MET A 143 9.33 -26.08 -7.85
N GLU A 144 9.78 -26.80 -6.82
CA GLU A 144 11.17 -26.79 -6.33
C GLU A 144 11.84 -28.13 -6.73
N PHE A 145 12.97 -28.07 -7.42
CA PHE A 145 13.75 -29.23 -7.83
C PHE A 145 14.96 -29.47 -6.92
#